data_8ec37d80191ac4beb5bbe41beafed369
#
_entry.id   8ec37d80191ac4beb5bbe41beafed369
#
_cell.length_a   1.000
_cell.length_b   1.000
_cell.length_c   1.000
_cell.angle_alpha   90.00
_cell.angle_beta   90.00
_cell.angle_gamma   90.00
#
_symmetry.space_group_name_H-M   'P 1'
#
loop_
_entity.id
_entity.type
_entity.pdbx_description
1 polymer ?
#
loop_
_entity_poly.entity_id
_entity_poly.type
_entity_poly.pdbx_seq_one_letter_code
_entity_poly.pdbx_strand_id
1 'polypeptide(L)'
;LIARDYSRKSAAKVLHFFEIHKSFCKKICVYAFFVVTLQQICKDMLEKEEKWTTEIRPKDKLLSVDFKEIWRYRDLMTLFVKRNIITQYKQTILGPLWFVIQPLMTTVMYMVVFGGIAKISTDGLPQPLFYLAGISFWQYFADCLTKTSNTFVSNAGIFGKVYFPRLVTPLSDVISNLVRFGIQFSLFLVVYLYYVIFTDVHIQPNLYALLLPVLVAMLAGLALGFGILFSSMTTKYRD
;
A
#
# COMPACT_ATOMS: atom_id res chain seq x y z
N LEU A 1 43.61 -29.32 83.17
CA LEU A 1 43.93 -28.90 81.76
C LEU A 1 42.92 -29.46 80.75
N ILE A 2 42.39 -30.65 80.92
CA ILE A 2 41.50 -31.32 79.99
C ILE A 2 40.08 -30.64 79.90
N ALA A 3 39.55 -30.11 81.00
CA ALA A 3 38.22 -29.46 81.07
C ALA A 3 38.18 -28.10 80.29
N ARG A 4 39.30 -27.37 80.21
CA ARG A 4 39.41 -26.09 79.51
C ARG A 4 39.43 -26.29 77.99
N ASP A 5 39.96 -27.39 77.53
CA ASP A 5 40.05 -27.69 76.08
C ASP A 5 38.70 -28.16 75.50
N TYR A 6 37.92 -28.86 76.33
CA TYR A 6 36.56 -29.28 75.95
C TYR A 6 35.57 -28.07 75.85
N SER A 7 35.70 -27.11 76.75
CA SER A 7 34.91 -25.89 76.74
C SER A 7 35.23 -25.01 75.55
N ARG A 8 36.51 -24.90 75.15
CA ARG A 8 36.91 -24.15 73.94
C ARG A 8 36.41 -24.80 72.65
N LYS A 9 36.47 -26.12 72.53
CA LYS A 9 35.96 -26.83 71.35
C LYS A 9 34.46 -26.78 71.25
N SER A 10 33.74 -26.78 72.35
CA SER A 10 32.27 -26.60 72.35
C SER A 10 31.86 -25.20 71.99
N ALA A 11 32.54 -24.15 72.49
CA ALA A 11 32.29 -22.75 72.14
C ALA A 11 32.61 -22.46 70.68
N ALA A 12 33.67 -23.05 70.10
CA ALA A 12 34.01 -22.92 68.69
C ALA A 12 32.95 -23.56 67.76
N LYS A 13 32.38 -24.71 68.15
CA LYS A 13 31.29 -25.34 67.41
C LYS A 13 30.01 -24.50 67.43
N VAL A 14 29.67 -23.88 68.55
CA VAL A 14 28.50 -23.00 68.69
C VAL A 14 28.68 -21.74 67.86
N LEU A 15 29.88 -21.14 67.86
CA LEU A 15 30.19 -19.97 67.02
C LEU A 15 30.11 -20.30 65.53
N HIS A 16 30.66 -21.42 65.14
CA HIS A 16 30.59 -21.90 63.74
C HIS A 16 29.15 -22.18 63.29
N PHE A 17 28.32 -22.72 64.19
CA PHE A 17 26.89 -22.94 63.95
C PHE A 17 26.15 -21.60 63.80
N PHE A 18 26.48 -20.60 64.61
CA PHE A 18 25.90 -19.25 64.50
C PHE A 18 26.31 -18.53 63.21
N GLU A 19 27.54 -18.68 62.76
CA GLU A 19 27.99 -18.11 61.48
C GLU A 19 27.33 -18.77 60.30
N ILE A 20 27.14 -20.09 60.29
CA ILE A 20 26.38 -20.79 59.24
C ILE A 20 24.94 -20.33 59.22
N HIS A 21 24.32 -20.20 60.37
CA HIS A 21 22.92 -19.72 60.48
C HIS A 21 22.76 -18.27 59.98
N LYS A 22 23.72 -17.41 60.31
CA LYS A 22 23.77 -16.01 59.86
C LYS A 22 23.98 -15.91 58.34
N SER A 23 24.87 -16.77 57.78
CA SER A 23 25.08 -16.85 56.35
C SER A 23 23.87 -17.39 55.60
N PHE A 24 23.19 -18.40 56.16
CA PHE A 24 21.97 -18.96 55.59
C PHE A 24 20.80 -17.96 55.63
N CYS A 25 20.62 -17.26 56.71
CA CYS A 25 19.60 -16.19 56.87
C CYS A 25 19.83 -15.05 55.86
N LYS A 26 21.10 -14.67 55.65
CA LYS A 26 21.48 -13.65 54.66
C LYS A 26 21.16 -14.07 53.24
N LYS A 27 21.41 -15.36 52.90
CA LYS A 27 21.05 -15.91 51.56
C LYS A 27 19.53 -15.95 51.38
N ILE A 28 18.78 -16.40 52.40
CA ILE A 28 17.29 -16.41 52.31
C ILE A 28 16.74 -15.00 52.17
N CYS A 29 17.30 -14.01 52.87
CA CYS A 29 16.87 -12.64 52.73
C CYS A 29 17.12 -12.05 51.34
N VAL A 30 18.27 -12.41 50.71
CA VAL A 30 18.59 -12.02 49.35
C VAL A 30 17.62 -12.68 48.33
N TYR A 31 17.33 -13.98 48.54
CA TYR A 31 16.35 -14.67 47.69
C TYR A 31 14.95 -14.12 47.85
N ALA A 32 14.51 -13.82 49.09
CA ALA A 32 13.22 -13.20 49.33
C ALA A 32 13.10 -11.79 48.70
N PHE A 33 14.16 -10.98 48.81
CA PHE A 33 14.24 -9.69 48.14
C PHE A 33 14.19 -9.80 46.63
N PHE A 34 14.92 -10.77 46.04
CA PHE A 34 14.95 -11.02 44.61
C PHE A 34 13.57 -11.48 44.08
N VAL A 35 12.88 -12.35 44.80
CA VAL A 35 11.54 -12.82 44.45
C VAL A 35 10.51 -11.68 44.53
N VAL A 36 10.57 -10.84 45.56
CA VAL A 36 9.68 -9.65 45.70
C VAL A 36 9.96 -8.65 44.58
N THR A 37 11.22 -8.42 44.24
CA THR A 37 11.59 -7.52 43.12
C THR A 37 11.12 -8.09 41.76
N LEU A 38 11.24 -9.38 41.55
CA LEU A 38 10.72 -10.03 40.35
C LEU A 38 9.18 -9.98 40.27
N GLN A 39 8.49 -10.17 41.40
CA GLN A 39 7.04 -10.01 41.47
C GLN A 39 6.61 -8.56 41.16
N GLN A 40 7.35 -7.56 41.62
CA GLN A 40 7.07 -6.15 41.36
C GLN A 40 7.27 -5.85 39.85
N ILE A 41 8.38 -6.29 39.28
CA ILE A 41 8.68 -6.15 37.84
C ILE A 41 7.62 -6.86 36.99
N CYS A 42 7.21 -8.06 37.39
CA CYS A 42 6.18 -8.83 36.68
C CYS A 42 4.82 -8.14 36.79
N LYS A 43 4.50 -7.54 37.95
CA LYS A 43 3.28 -6.77 38.18
C LYS A 43 3.29 -5.46 37.36
N ASP A 44 4.41 -4.74 37.34
CA ASP A 44 4.57 -3.53 36.51
C ASP A 44 4.53 -3.83 35.00
N MET A 45 4.99 -5.01 34.59
CA MET A 45 4.86 -5.48 33.21
C MET A 45 3.43 -5.90 32.86
N LEU A 46 2.68 -6.47 33.78
CA LEU A 46 1.26 -6.84 33.60
C LEU A 46 0.33 -5.63 33.75
N GLU A 47 0.69 -4.62 34.56
CA GLU A 47 -0.08 -3.40 34.79
C GLU A 47 0.23 -2.30 33.79
N LYS A 48 1.29 -2.47 32.98
CA LYS A 48 1.45 -1.74 31.73
C LYS A 48 0.37 -2.25 30.80
N GLU A 49 -0.87 -1.77 31.01
CA GLU A 49 -1.94 -1.90 30.02
C GLU A 49 -1.33 -1.53 28.67
N GLU A 50 -1.10 -2.53 27.86
CA GLU A 50 -0.75 -2.30 26.46
C GLU A 50 -1.89 -1.46 25.91
N LYS A 51 -1.67 -0.17 25.83
CA LYS A 51 -2.58 0.77 25.21
C LYS A 51 -2.63 0.37 23.75
N TRP A 52 -3.53 -0.56 23.46
CA TRP A 52 -3.72 -1.10 22.12
C TRP A 52 -3.91 0.06 21.17
N THR A 53 -2.97 0.25 20.30
CA THR A 53 -2.99 1.35 19.30
C THR A 53 -4.10 1.10 18.27
N THR A 54 -4.60 -0.12 18.18
CA THR A 54 -5.61 -0.51 17.20
C THR A 54 -6.45 -1.67 17.73
N GLU A 55 -7.72 -1.43 18.02
CA GLU A 55 -8.72 -2.48 18.27
C GLU A 55 -9.31 -2.95 16.93
N ILE A 56 -9.14 -4.22 16.63
CA ILE A 56 -9.76 -4.85 15.47
C ILE A 56 -11.15 -5.33 15.91
N ARG A 57 -12.17 -4.52 15.66
CA ARG A 57 -13.58 -4.92 15.88
C ARG A 57 -14.20 -5.36 14.56
N PRO A 58 -15.02 -6.42 14.52
CA PRO A 58 -15.80 -6.75 13.34
C PRO A 58 -16.72 -5.56 13.01
N LYS A 59 -16.68 -5.09 11.76
CA LYS A 59 -17.55 -3.98 11.32
C LYS A 59 -18.97 -4.52 11.12
N ASP A 60 -19.91 -3.99 11.87
CA ASP A 60 -21.33 -4.38 11.81
C ASP A 60 -22.04 -3.95 10.51
N LYS A 61 -21.41 -3.11 9.70
CA LYS A 61 -21.97 -2.63 8.42
C LYS A 61 -21.04 -2.98 7.26
N LEU A 62 -21.55 -3.81 6.34
CA LEU A 62 -20.85 -4.26 5.13
C LEU A 62 -20.38 -3.13 4.21
N LEU A 63 -21.05 -1.96 4.24
CA LEU A 63 -20.77 -0.80 3.37
C LEU A 63 -20.12 0.39 4.09
N SER A 64 -19.72 0.26 5.35
CA SER A 64 -19.03 1.36 6.04
C SER A 64 -17.56 1.44 5.59
N VAL A 65 -17.30 2.23 4.56
CA VAL A 65 -15.94 2.59 4.16
C VAL A 65 -15.47 3.72 5.07
N ASP A 66 -14.52 3.41 5.94
CA ASP A 66 -13.90 4.40 6.82
C ASP A 66 -12.73 5.08 6.09
N PHE A 67 -13.02 6.21 5.42
CA PHE A 67 -12.00 7.00 4.71
C PHE A 67 -10.88 7.49 5.63
N LYS A 68 -11.17 7.70 6.92
CA LYS A 68 -10.17 8.13 7.90
C LYS A 68 -9.17 7.00 8.18
N GLU A 69 -9.65 5.76 8.23
CA GLU A 69 -8.79 4.58 8.37
C GLU A 69 -7.91 4.42 7.13
N ILE A 70 -8.46 4.54 5.92
CA ILE A 70 -7.68 4.47 4.66
C ILE A 70 -6.59 5.56 4.64
N TRP A 71 -6.94 6.77 5.03
CA TRP A 71 -5.98 7.89 5.10
C TRP A 71 -4.85 7.68 6.11
N ARG A 72 -5.12 6.94 7.20
CA ARG A 72 -4.09 6.54 8.17
C ARG A 72 -3.04 5.63 7.54
N TYR A 73 -3.41 4.81 6.55
CA TYR A 73 -2.52 3.90 5.82
C TYR A 73 -1.96 4.50 4.51
N ARG A 74 -1.95 5.85 4.37
CA ARG A 74 -1.42 6.54 3.18
C ARG A 74 0.04 6.19 2.87
N ASP A 75 0.86 5.94 3.91
CA ASP A 75 2.27 5.60 3.74
C ASP A 75 2.41 4.20 3.13
N LEU A 76 1.59 3.25 3.57
CA LEU A 76 1.50 1.92 2.99
C LEU A 76 0.99 1.99 1.53
N MET A 77 -0.01 2.82 1.26
CA MET A 77 -0.53 3.06 -0.08
C MET A 77 0.56 3.61 -1.01
N THR A 78 1.34 4.59 -0.55
CA THR A 78 2.48 5.15 -1.29
C THR A 78 3.54 4.10 -1.58
N LEU A 79 3.80 3.20 -0.64
CA LEU A 79 4.74 2.09 -0.80
C LEU A 79 4.25 1.11 -1.88
N PHE A 80 2.96 0.77 -1.91
CA PHE A 80 2.37 -0.07 -2.96
C PHE A 80 2.41 0.62 -4.33
N VAL A 81 2.08 1.92 -4.41
CA VAL A 81 2.20 2.71 -5.64
C VAL A 81 3.63 2.67 -6.17
N LYS A 82 4.62 2.95 -5.31
CA LYS A 82 6.03 2.91 -5.67
C LYS A 82 6.47 1.52 -6.14
N ARG A 83 6.06 0.47 -5.43
CA ARG A 83 6.31 -0.93 -5.81
C ARG A 83 5.74 -1.21 -7.21
N ASN A 84 4.47 -0.89 -7.44
CA ASN A 84 3.79 -1.15 -8.71
C ASN A 84 4.47 -0.43 -9.89
N ILE A 85 4.85 0.84 -9.69
CA ILE A 85 5.58 1.61 -10.69
C ILE A 85 6.95 0.97 -10.96
N ILE A 86 7.75 0.73 -9.91
CA ILE A 86 9.10 0.18 -10.06
C ILE A 86 9.07 -1.20 -10.74
N THR A 87 8.11 -2.06 -10.40
CA THR A 87 8.01 -3.40 -11.00
C THR A 87 7.75 -3.31 -12.50
N GLN A 88 6.89 -2.38 -12.94
CA GLN A 88 6.63 -2.16 -14.37
C GLN A 88 7.86 -1.64 -15.12
N TYR A 89 8.67 -0.77 -14.50
CA TYR A 89 9.86 -0.22 -15.15
C TYR A 89 11.04 -1.19 -15.21
N LYS A 90 11.27 -1.96 -14.14
CA LYS A 90 12.44 -2.86 -14.04
C LYS A 90 12.38 -4.09 -14.95
N GLN A 91 11.19 -4.49 -15.39
CA GLN A 91 10.98 -5.71 -16.15
C GLN A 91 11.03 -5.52 -17.66
N THR A 92 11.22 -4.29 -18.16
CA THR A 92 11.22 -3.99 -19.61
C THR A 92 12.55 -3.40 -20.04
N ILE A 93 13.08 -3.88 -21.19
CA ILE A 93 14.36 -3.41 -21.78
C ILE A 93 14.28 -1.91 -22.12
N LEU A 94 13.14 -1.46 -22.64
CA LEU A 94 12.89 -0.06 -22.99
C LEU A 94 12.40 0.80 -21.80
N GLY A 95 12.13 0.18 -20.62
CA GLY A 95 11.71 0.88 -19.42
C GLY A 95 10.53 1.84 -19.64
N PRO A 96 10.65 3.10 -19.17
CA PRO A 96 9.59 4.10 -19.29
C PRO A 96 9.24 4.49 -20.73
N LEU A 97 10.14 4.27 -21.69
CA LEU A 97 9.94 4.63 -23.09
C LEU A 97 8.78 3.85 -23.73
N TRP A 98 8.50 2.65 -23.21
CA TRP A 98 7.38 1.83 -23.69
C TRP A 98 6.02 2.50 -23.48
N PHE A 99 5.86 3.32 -22.43
CA PHE A 99 4.62 4.07 -22.20
C PHE A 99 4.37 5.18 -23.23
N VAL A 100 5.40 5.58 -23.95
CA VAL A 100 5.31 6.57 -25.04
C VAL A 100 5.13 5.86 -26.38
N ILE A 101 5.92 4.81 -26.62
CA ILE A 101 5.91 4.08 -27.91
C ILE A 101 4.57 3.38 -28.12
N GLN A 102 4.03 2.69 -27.12
CA GLN A 102 2.78 1.93 -27.25
C GLN A 102 1.59 2.81 -27.68
N PRO A 103 1.27 3.95 -27.01
CA PRO A 103 0.20 4.83 -27.47
C PRO A 103 0.41 5.41 -28.86
N LEU A 104 1.66 5.76 -29.21
CA LEU A 104 1.97 6.27 -30.56
C LEU A 104 1.70 5.21 -31.63
N MET A 105 2.18 3.98 -31.42
CA MET A 105 1.94 2.88 -32.37
C MET A 105 0.45 2.57 -32.53
N THR A 106 -0.28 2.56 -31.41
CA THR A 106 -1.74 2.37 -31.41
C THR A 106 -2.46 3.51 -32.13
N THR A 107 -2.03 4.76 -31.93
CA THR A 107 -2.57 5.94 -32.61
C THR A 107 -2.34 5.84 -34.13
N VAL A 108 -1.13 5.48 -34.58
CA VAL A 108 -0.82 5.27 -36.00
C VAL A 108 -1.71 4.18 -36.58
N MET A 109 -1.88 3.08 -35.87
CA MET A 109 -2.74 1.98 -36.30
C MET A 109 -4.20 2.43 -36.46
N TYR A 110 -4.72 3.22 -35.50
CA TYR A 110 -6.08 3.77 -35.58
C TYR A 110 -6.25 4.79 -36.69
N MET A 111 -5.24 5.62 -36.97
CA MET A 111 -5.25 6.52 -38.13
C MET A 111 -5.36 5.76 -39.45
N VAL A 112 -4.61 4.67 -39.60
CA VAL A 112 -4.66 3.83 -40.84
C VAL A 112 -6.02 3.16 -40.97
N VAL A 113 -6.53 2.57 -39.89
CA VAL A 113 -7.80 1.80 -39.95
C VAL A 113 -8.99 2.73 -40.06
N PHE A 114 -9.14 3.69 -39.14
CA PHE A 114 -10.32 4.53 -39.05
C PHE A 114 -10.23 5.77 -39.95
N GLY A 115 -9.06 6.36 -40.11
CA GLY A 115 -8.85 7.51 -40.99
C GLY A 115 -8.66 7.11 -42.46
N GLY A 116 -7.83 6.08 -42.72
CA GLY A 116 -7.51 5.66 -44.07
C GLY A 116 -8.58 4.74 -44.68
N ILE A 117 -8.92 3.63 -44.03
CA ILE A 117 -9.83 2.60 -44.55
C ILE A 117 -11.29 2.96 -44.33
N ALA A 118 -11.69 3.24 -43.06
CA ALA A 118 -13.07 3.54 -42.74
C ALA A 118 -13.48 4.99 -43.06
N LYS A 119 -12.52 5.90 -43.30
CA LYS A 119 -12.73 7.33 -43.62
C LYS A 119 -13.67 8.04 -42.66
N ILE A 120 -13.54 7.76 -41.34
CA ILE A 120 -14.33 8.40 -40.30
C ILE A 120 -13.87 9.85 -40.17
N SER A 121 -14.82 10.79 -40.29
CA SER A 121 -14.53 12.22 -40.10
C SER A 121 -14.13 12.52 -38.64
N THR A 122 -13.12 13.36 -38.50
CA THR A 122 -12.69 13.90 -37.21
C THR A 122 -13.14 15.35 -36.99
N ASP A 123 -14.16 15.80 -37.74
CA ASP A 123 -14.79 17.12 -37.63
C ASP A 123 -13.79 18.30 -37.65
N GLY A 124 -12.76 18.19 -38.51
CA GLY A 124 -11.72 19.21 -38.68
C GLY A 124 -10.58 19.16 -37.67
N LEU A 125 -10.63 18.24 -36.70
CA LEU A 125 -9.51 18.01 -35.77
C LEU A 125 -8.42 17.16 -36.45
N PRO A 126 -7.13 17.40 -36.19
CA PRO A 126 -6.05 16.53 -36.63
C PRO A 126 -6.26 15.11 -36.13
N GLN A 127 -6.27 14.13 -37.06
CA GLN A 127 -6.50 12.73 -36.72
C GLN A 127 -5.63 12.19 -35.59
N PRO A 128 -4.29 12.46 -35.52
CA PRO A 128 -3.44 11.97 -34.44
C PRO A 128 -3.90 12.48 -33.06
N LEU A 129 -4.33 13.73 -32.99
CA LEU A 129 -4.77 14.36 -31.75
C LEU A 129 -6.07 13.73 -31.23
N PHE A 130 -7.02 13.51 -32.14
CA PHE A 130 -8.32 12.90 -31.83
C PHE A 130 -8.16 11.46 -31.29
N TYR A 131 -7.41 10.61 -32.03
CA TYR A 131 -7.20 9.22 -31.60
C TYR A 131 -6.35 9.11 -30.33
N LEU A 132 -5.29 9.92 -30.21
CA LEU A 132 -4.42 9.88 -29.03
C LEU A 132 -5.18 10.27 -27.74
N ALA A 133 -6.07 11.26 -27.83
CA ALA A 133 -6.94 11.63 -26.72
C ALA A 133 -7.82 10.45 -26.30
N GLY A 134 -8.61 9.90 -27.24
CA GLY A 134 -9.52 8.79 -26.98
C GLY A 134 -8.84 7.57 -26.41
N ILE A 135 -7.70 7.16 -27.01
CA ILE A 135 -6.89 6.01 -26.55
C ILE A 135 -6.39 6.23 -25.12
N SER A 136 -5.95 7.44 -24.77
CA SER A 136 -5.40 7.74 -23.44
C SER A 136 -6.43 7.52 -22.33
N PHE A 137 -7.64 8.00 -22.51
CA PHE A 137 -8.72 7.82 -21.52
C PHE A 137 -9.20 6.37 -21.45
N TRP A 138 -9.36 5.73 -22.61
CA TRP A 138 -9.75 4.32 -22.69
C TRP A 138 -8.74 3.41 -22.02
N GLN A 139 -7.45 3.60 -22.32
CA GLN A 139 -6.37 2.80 -21.74
C GLN A 139 -6.30 2.96 -20.22
N TYR A 140 -6.45 4.19 -19.72
CA TYR A 140 -6.51 4.46 -18.29
C TYR A 140 -7.63 3.66 -17.59
N PHE A 141 -8.85 3.73 -18.17
CA PHE A 141 -9.99 2.99 -17.63
C PHE A 141 -9.76 1.47 -17.67
N ALA A 142 -9.33 0.93 -18.81
CA ALA A 142 -9.10 -0.49 -19.01
C ALA A 142 -8.00 -1.05 -18.07
N ASP A 143 -6.89 -0.32 -17.93
CA ASP A 143 -5.81 -0.70 -17.02
C ASP A 143 -6.25 -0.67 -15.56
N CYS A 144 -6.99 0.37 -15.15
CA CYS A 144 -7.56 0.46 -13.80
C CYS A 144 -8.52 -0.69 -13.52
N LEU A 145 -9.43 -0.98 -14.44
CA LEU A 145 -10.41 -2.06 -14.30
C LEU A 145 -9.71 -3.42 -14.19
N THR A 146 -8.80 -3.72 -15.10
CA THR A 146 -8.08 -5.01 -15.15
C THR A 146 -7.24 -5.23 -13.92
N LYS A 147 -6.49 -4.23 -13.45
CA LYS A 147 -5.66 -4.35 -12.24
C LYS A 147 -6.51 -4.48 -11.00
N THR A 148 -7.55 -3.66 -10.87
CA THR A 148 -8.43 -3.70 -9.69
C THR A 148 -9.20 -5.03 -9.62
N SER A 149 -9.63 -5.60 -10.75
CA SER A 149 -10.31 -6.91 -10.77
C SER A 149 -9.42 -8.06 -10.30
N ASN A 150 -8.11 -7.97 -10.52
CA ASN A 150 -7.13 -8.99 -10.12
C ASN A 150 -6.43 -8.69 -8.78
N THR A 151 -6.71 -7.55 -8.15
CA THR A 151 -5.97 -7.07 -6.97
C THR A 151 -5.98 -8.06 -5.81
N PHE A 152 -7.12 -8.67 -5.48
CA PHE A 152 -7.21 -9.59 -4.33
C PHE A 152 -6.48 -10.91 -4.59
N VAL A 153 -6.53 -11.42 -5.80
CA VAL A 153 -5.83 -12.65 -6.18
C VAL A 153 -4.31 -12.43 -6.20
N SER A 154 -3.85 -11.36 -6.82
CA SER A 154 -2.41 -11.04 -6.92
C SER A 154 -1.76 -10.69 -5.58
N ASN A 155 -2.51 -10.14 -4.62
CA ASN A 155 -2.00 -9.75 -3.30
C ASN A 155 -2.44 -10.71 -2.17
N ALA A 156 -3.01 -11.88 -2.48
CA ALA A 156 -3.48 -12.86 -1.48
C ALA A 156 -2.42 -13.24 -0.44
N GLY A 157 -1.16 -13.37 -0.86
CA GLY A 157 -0.03 -13.70 0.02
C GLY A 157 0.31 -12.60 1.05
N ILE A 158 -0.12 -11.35 0.83
CA ILE A 158 0.13 -10.24 1.74
C ILE A 158 -1.03 -10.12 2.74
N PHE A 159 -2.27 -10.33 2.29
CA PHE A 159 -3.46 -10.22 3.14
C PHE A 159 -3.51 -11.20 4.31
N GLY A 160 -2.85 -12.36 4.18
CA GLY A 160 -2.75 -13.34 5.26
C GLY A 160 -1.67 -13.04 6.30
N LYS A 161 -0.75 -12.10 6.04
CA LYS A 161 0.41 -11.83 6.89
C LYS A 161 0.31 -10.51 7.66
N VAL A 162 -0.37 -9.52 7.10
CA VAL A 162 -0.44 -8.16 7.66
C VAL A 162 -1.89 -7.67 7.60
N TYR A 163 -2.35 -7.12 8.72
CA TYR A 163 -3.68 -6.51 8.79
C TYR A 163 -3.63 -5.06 8.29
N PHE A 164 -4.40 -4.77 7.25
CA PHE A 164 -4.68 -3.42 6.76
C PHE A 164 -6.02 -3.42 6.01
N PRO A 165 -6.65 -2.25 5.83
CA PRO A 165 -7.89 -2.13 5.08
C PRO A 165 -7.72 -2.63 3.65
N ARG A 166 -8.53 -3.60 3.23
CA ARG A 166 -8.41 -4.25 1.90
C ARG A 166 -8.54 -3.29 0.73
N LEU A 167 -9.21 -2.15 0.92
CA LEU A 167 -9.36 -1.10 -0.09
C LEU A 167 -8.06 -0.34 -0.41
N VAL A 168 -7.03 -0.43 0.42
CA VAL A 168 -5.75 0.24 0.18
C VAL A 168 -5.08 -0.30 -1.08
N THR A 169 -5.16 -1.61 -1.36
CA THR A 169 -4.56 -2.21 -2.56
C THR A 169 -5.22 -1.78 -3.86
N PRO A 170 -6.56 -1.90 -4.08
CA PRO A 170 -7.16 -1.45 -5.31
C PRO A 170 -7.02 0.08 -5.52
N LEU A 171 -7.05 0.85 -4.45
CA LEU A 171 -6.83 2.30 -4.53
C LEU A 171 -5.39 2.63 -4.95
N SER A 172 -4.39 1.89 -4.45
CA SER A 172 -3.00 2.04 -4.87
C SER A 172 -2.78 1.68 -6.35
N ASP A 173 -3.53 0.71 -6.88
CA ASP A 173 -3.49 0.34 -8.30
C ASP A 173 -4.04 1.46 -9.19
N VAL A 174 -5.17 2.07 -8.80
CA VAL A 174 -5.76 3.22 -9.52
C VAL A 174 -4.80 4.41 -9.52
N ILE A 175 -4.18 4.74 -8.37
CA ILE A 175 -3.20 5.84 -8.27
C ILE A 175 -1.95 5.53 -9.10
N SER A 176 -1.47 4.29 -9.13
CA SER A 176 -0.32 3.90 -9.96
C SER A 176 -0.61 4.09 -11.45
N ASN A 177 -1.84 3.76 -11.89
CA ASN A 177 -2.26 3.98 -13.27
C ASN A 177 -2.48 5.46 -13.59
N LEU A 178 -2.85 6.29 -12.59
CA LEU A 178 -2.94 7.74 -12.77
C LEU A 178 -1.58 8.37 -13.10
N VAL A 179 -0.50 7.88 -12.50
CA VAL A 179 0.88 8.30 -12.85
C VAL A 179 1.19 7.94 -14.31
N ARG A 180 0.84 6.73 -14.73
CA ARG A 180 0.99 6.30 -16.12
C ARG A 180 0.16 7.16 -17.08
N PHE A 181 -1.10 7.42 -16.74
CA PHE A 181 -1.96 8.33 -17.49
C PHE A 181 -1.35 9.73 -17.60
N GLY A 182 -0.73 10.25 -16.53
CA GLY A 182 -0.02 11.54 -16.54
C GLY A 182 1.10 11.60 -17.57
N ILE A 183 1.89 10.53 -17.72
CA ILE A 183 2.93 10.44 -18.75
C ILE A 183 2.31 10.45 -20.16
N GLN A 184 1.26 9.69 -20.36
CA GLN A 184 0.55 9.58 -21.64
C GLN A 184 -0.16 10.89 -21.99
N PHE A 185 -0.73 11.57 -20.98
CA PHE A 185 -1.35 12.87 -21.15
C PHE A 185 -0.32 13.97 -21.44
N SER A 186 0.88 13.89 -20.87
CA SER A 186 1.99 14.79 -21.23
C SER A 186 2.40 14.63 -22.70
N LEU A 187 2.43 13.41 -23.21
CA LEU A 187 2.65 13.16 -24.62
C LEU A 187 1.56 13.80 -25.50
N PHE A 188 0.29 13.63 -25.11
CA PHE A 188 -0.83 14.30 -25.78
C PHE A 188 -0.66 15.82 -25.79
N LEU A 189 -0.25 16.44 -24.68
CA LEU A 189 -0.01 17.88 -24.62
C LEU A 189 1.13 18.32 -25.55
N VAL A 190 2.19 17.55 -25.65
CA VAL A 190 3.31 17.85 -26.58
C VAL A 190 2.81 17.83 -28.03
N VAL A 191 2.04 16.80 -28.43
CA VAL A 191 1.46 16.71 -29.77
C VAL A 191 0.47 17.85 -30.02
N TYR A 192 -0.36 18.18 -29.01
CA TYR A 192 -1.28 19.32 -29.09
C TYR A 192 -0.56 20.65 -29.34
N LEU A 193 0.50 20.93 -28.53
CA LEU A 193 1.34 22.14 -28.70
C LEU A 193 2.01 22.20 -30.08
N TYR A 194 2.48 21.06 -30.58
CA TYR A 194 3.05 20.99 -31.92
C TYR A 194 2.05 21.46 -32.99
N TYR A 195 0.79 20.97 -32.94
CA TYR A 195 -0.25 21.37 -33.89
C TYR A 195 -0.66 22.83 -33.73
N VAL A 196 -0.75 23.36 -32.51
CA VAL A 196 -1.07 24.77 -32.26
C VAL A 196 0.00 25.73 -32.77
N ILE A 197 1.29 25.35 -32.68
CA ILE A 197 2.41 26.24 -33.05
C ILE A 197 2.74 26.13 -34.54
N PHE A 198 2.72 24.93 -35.11
CA PHE A 198 3.23 24.68 -36.47
C PHE A 198 2.11 24.53 -37.53
N THR A 199 0.85 24.46 -37.11
CA THR A 199 -0.25 24.27 -38.04
C THR A 199 -1.31 25.34 -37.79
N ASP A 200 -1.79 26.01 -38.84
CA ASP A 200 -2.82 27.06 -38.76
C ASP A 200 -4.23 26.51 -38.38
N VAL A 201 -4.27 25.42 -37.65
CA VAL A 201 -5.52 24.82 -37.17
C VAL A 201 -5.96 25.59 -35.90
N HIS A 202 -7.04 26.34 -36.03
CA HIS A 202 -7.66 27.08 -34.92
C HIS A 202 -8.31 26.12 -33.89
N ILE A 203 -7.47 25.42 -33.13
CA ILE A 203 -7.94 24.58 -32.00
C ILE A 203 -8.03 25.49 -30.79
N GLN A 204 -9.20 26.09 -30.54
CA GLN A 204 -9.40 26.89 -29.34
C GLN A 204 -9.65 25.97 -28.15
N PRO A 205 -8.83 26.08 -27.08
CA PRO A 205 -9.09 25.34 -25.84
C PRO A 205 -10.42 25.85 -25.28
N ASN A 206 -11.44 25.00 -25.29
CA ASN A 206 -12.72 25.34 -24.71
C ASN A 206 -12.65 25.26 -23.17
N LEU A 207 -13.44 26.10 -22.49
CA LEU A 207 -13.54 26.10 -21.01
C LEU A 207 -13.90 24.71 -20.45
N TYR A 208 -14.51 23.84 -21.25
CA TYR A 208 -14.77 22.44 -20.92
C TYR A 208 -13.52 21.60 -20.68
N ALA A 209 -12.34 22.03 -21.10
CA ALA A 209 -11.08 21.35 -20.74
C ALA A 209 -10.83 21.34 -19.21
N LEU A 210 -11.42 22.30 -18.48
CA LEU A 210 -11.39 22.33 -17.02
C LEU A 210 -12.15 21.16 -16.37
N LEU A 211 -13.08 20.52 -17.08
CA LEU A 211 -13.82 19.34 -16.62
C LEU A 211 -13.01 18.04 -16.73
N LEU A 212 -11.86 18.07 -17.38
CA LEU A 212 -10.99 16.90 -17.59
C LEU A 212 -10.63 16.18 -16.29
N PRO A 213 -10.19 16.85 -15.20
CA PRO A 213 -9.89 16.16 -13.94
C PRO A 213 -11.13 15.49 -13.32
N VAL A 214 -12.31 16.07 -13.49
CA VAL A 214 -13.58 15.47 -13.03
C VAL A 214 -13.87 14.20 -13.82
N LEU A 215 -13.66 14.21 -15.13
CA LEU A 215 -13.85 13.06 -16.00
C LEU A 215 -12.88 11.93 -15.63
N VAL A 216 -11.61 12.24 -15.38
CA VAL A 216 -10.61 11.25 -14.93
C VAL A 216 -11.00 10.66 -13.57
N ALA A 217 -11.48 11.49 -12.63
CA ALA A 217 -11.96 11.02 -11.33
C ALA A 217 -13.21 10.12 -11.46
N MET A 218 -14.13 10.44 -12.36
CA MET A 218 -15.28 9.60 -12.69
C MET A 218 -14.86 8.24 -13.25
N LEU A 219 -13.94 8.22 -14.21
CA LEU A 219 -13.39 6.98 -14.79
C LEU A 219 -12.68 6.13 -13.71
N ALA A 220 -11.89 6.77 -12.85
CA ALA A 220 -11.25 6.12 -11.72
C ALA A 220 -12.26 5.47 -10.77
N GLY A 221 -13.31 6.19 -10.42
CA GLY A 221 -14.39 5.71 -9.55
C GLY A 221 -15.16 4.53 -10.16
N LEU A 222 -15.51 4.63 -11.45
CA LEU A 222 -16.16 3.54 -12.19
C LEU A 222 -15.27 2.30 -12.27
N ALA A 223 -13.99 2.46 -12.65
CA ALA A 223 -13.04 1.36 -12.74
C ALA A 223 -12.81 0.68 -11.38
N LEU A 224 -12.75 1.46 -10.29
CA LEU A 224 -12.62 0.96 -8.93
C LEU A 224 -13.89 0.20 -8.50
N GLY A 225 -15.07 0.75 -8.73
CA GLY A 225 -16.35 0.14 -8.36
C GLY A 225 -16.56 -1.20 -9.08
N PHE A 226 -16.49 -1.21 -10.42
CA PHE A 226 -16.59 -2.45 -11.21
C PHE A 226 -15.45 -3.42 -10.94
N GLY A 227 -14.22 -2.91 -10.79
CA GLY A 227 -13.06 -3.73 -10.50
C GLY A 227 -13.20 -4.50 -9.18
N ILE A 228 -13.70 -3.87 -8.11
CA ILE A 228 -13.96 -4.55 -6.82
C ILE A 228 -15.08 -5.58 -6.98
N LEU A 229 -16.15 -5.28 -7.72
CA LEU A 229 -17.22 -6.24 -7.99
C LEU A 229 -16.67 -7.48 -8.70
N PHE A 230 -15.93 -7.31 -9.80
CA PHE A 230 -15.32 -8.42 -10.51
C PHE A 230 -14.30 -9.17 -9.66
N SER A 231 -13.49 -8.46 -8.88
CA SER A 231 -12.51 -9.09 -7.99
C SER A 231 -13.15 -9.95 -6.91
N SER A 232 -14.32 -9.56 -6.39
CA SER A 232 -15.08 -10.36 -5.43
C SER A 232 -15.64 -11.65 -6.05
N MET A 233 -16.08 -11.57 -7.31
CA MET A 233 -16.56 -12.72 -8.05
C MET A 233 -15.41 -13.68 -8.40
N THR A 234 -14.29 -13.17 -8.90
CA THR A 234 -13.11 -13.98 -9.25
C THR A 234 -12.48 -14.67 -8.05
N THR A 235 -12.59 -14.08 -6.84
CA THR A 235 -12.10 -14.73 -5.62
C THR A 235 -12.94 -15.93 -5.22
N LYS A 236 -14.25 -15.90 -5.50
CA LYS A 236 -15.20 -16.96 -5.14
C LYS A 236 -15.24 -18.07 -6.21
N TYR A 237 -15.19 -17.69 -7.47
CA TYR A 237 -15.28 -18.60 -8.62
C TYR A 237 -13.99 -18.44 -9.43
N ARG A 238 -13.05 -19.35 -9.23
CA ARG A 238 -11.71 -19.30 -9.86
C ARG A 238 -11.68 -19.93 -11.26
N ASP A 239 -12.80 -20.03 -11.88
CA ASP A 239 -12.89 -20.62 -13.22
C ASP A 239 -12.57 -19.57 -14.32
#